data_90cc6c4b0a8ed9995f0ca63b7482230a
#
_entry.id   90cc6c4b0a8ed9995f0ca63b7482230a
#
_cell.length_a   1.000
_cell.length_b   1.000
_cell.length_c   1.000
_cell.angle_alpha   90.00
_cell.angle_beta   90.00
_cell.angle_gamma   90.00
#
_symmetry.space_group_name_H-M   'P 1'
#
loop_
_entity.id
_entity.type
_entity.pdbx_description
1 polymer ?
#
loop_
_entity_poly.entity_id
_entity_poly.type
_entity_poly.pdbx_seq_one_letter_code
_entity_poly.pdbx_strand_id
1 'polypeptide(L)'
;MKFANLLLLAMLPVAAASAARADVVRHPIPNSTFPIAQAVQVTGNATTYYVSGQVPPVANKDADPATASAYGDTKTQTVGVLNKIKAILEGLGLSMGDVVKMQVFLVHSAAAPMDFKAFMEGYTQFFGGSQPNLPARSVVGVAALANPGFLVEIEVVAVKDAK
;
A
#
# COMPACT_ATOMS: atom_id res chain seq x y z
N MET A 1 -25.42 -72.16 18.36
CA MET A 1 -24.40 -71.15 18.74
C MET A 1 -24.29 -70.17 17.61
N LYS A 2 -24.78 -68.92 17.81
CA LYS A 2 -24.71 -67.83 16.81
C LYS A 2 -23.60 -66.87 17.23
N PHE A 3 -22.53 -66.77 16.45
CA PHE A 3 -21.45 -65.83 16.70
C PHE A 3 -21.87 -64.47 16.08
N ALA A 4 -22.00 -63.46 16.92
CA ALA A 4 -22.21 -62.07 16.49
C ALA A 4 -20.83 -61.45 16.23
N ASN A 5 -20.52 -61.12 14.98
CA ASN A 5 -19.35 -60.32 14.60
C ASN A 5 -19.62 -58.86 14.92
N LEU A 6 -18.96 -58.32 15.94
CA LEU A 6 -18.95 -56.91 16.28
C LEU A 6 -17.89 -56.17 15.42
N LEU A 7 -18.35 -55.43 14.40
CA LEU A 7 -17.48 -54.59 13.57
C LEU A 7 -17.17 -53.32 14.35
N LEU A 8 -15.95 -53.19 14.87
CA LEU A 8 -15.47 -51.98 15.54
C LEU A 8 -15.02 -50.97 14.45
N LEU A 9 -15.87 -49.96 14.21
CA LEU A 9 -15.56 -48.87 13.28
C LEU A 9 -14.61 -47.90 13.98
N ALA A 10 -13.33 -47.94 13.68
CA ALA A 10 -12.34 -46.99 14.18
C ALA A 10 -12.54 -45.63 13.51
N MET A 11 -13.08 -44.64 14.23
CA MET A 11 -13.10 -43.26 13.82
C MET A 11 -11.69 -42.66 13.95
N LEU A 12 -11.01 -42.43 12.82
CA LEU A 12 -9.78 -41.65 12.77
C LEU A 12 -10.12 -40.18 13.01
N PRO A 13 -9.43 -39.48 13.94
CA PRO A 13 -9.61 -38.05 14.10
C PRO A 13 -9.11 -37.32 12.84
N VAL A 14 -9.99 -36.62 12.15
CA VAL A 14 -9.62 -35.67 11.12
C VAL A 14 -8.99 -34.46 11.83
N ALA A 15 -7.66 -34.37 11.82
CA ALA A 15 -6.97 -33.18 12.26
C ALA A 15 -7.33 -32.04 11.29
N ALA A 16 -8.16 -31.11 11.72
CA ALA A 16 -8.38 -29.88 10.99
C ALA A 16 -7.06 -29.10 10.97
N ALA A 17 -6.38 -29.08 9.82
CA ALA A 17 -5.23 -28.21 9.62
C ALA A 17 -5.74 -26.76 9.74
N SER A 18 -5.37 -26.10 10.84
CA SER A 18 -5.61 -24.67 10.98
C SER A 18 -4.82 -23.97 9.85
N ALA A 19 -5.51 -23.31 8.93
CA ALA A 19 -4.86 -22.50 7.91
C ALA A 19 -4.02 -21.43 8.65
N ALA A 20 -2.70 -21.45 8.41
CA ALA A 20 -1.80 -20.46 8.99
C ALA A 20 -2.23 -19.07 8.49
N ARG A 21 -2.53 -18.15 9.42
CA ARG A 21 -2.85 -16.76 9.09
C ARG A 21 -1.65 -16.08 8.46
N ALA A 22 -1.89 -15.02 7.67
CA ALA A 22 -0.81 -14.17 7.19
C ALA A 22 -0.13 -13.49 8.38
N ASP A 23 1.19 -13.52 8.40
CA ASP A 23 2.01 -12.77 9.34
C ASP A 23 2.82 -11.73 8.58
N VAL A 24 2.71 -10.47 8.98
CA VAL A 24 3.38 -9.34 8.35
C VAL A 24 4.34 -8.70 9.35
N VAL A 25 5.63 -9.02 9.19
CA VAL A 25 6.70 -8.47 10.02
C VAL A 25 7.34 -7.27 9.30
N ARG A 26 7.36 -6.12 9.97
CA ARG A 26 8.00 -4.90 9.48
C ARG A 26 9.34 -4.71 10.17
N HIS A 27 10.41 -4.72 9.39
CA HIS A 27 11.77 -4.50 9.86
C HIS A 27 12.09 -3.00 9.79
N PRO A 28 12.29 -2.31 10.92
CA PRO A 28 12.61 -0.88 10.93
C PRO A 28 14.04 -0.63 10.43
N ILE A 29 14.32 0.57 9.96
CA ILE A 29 15.69 1.02 9.72
C ILE A 29 16.38 1.20 11.08
N PRO A 30 17.52 0.53 11.35
CA PRO A 30 18.22 0.67 12.62
C PRO A 30 18.58 2.12 12.91
N ASN A 31 18.34 2.57 14.14
CA ASN A 31 18.67 3.90 14.63
C ASN A 31 18.07 5.06 13.80
N SER A 32 16.90 4.85 13.17
CA SER A 32 16.23 5.86 12.36
C SER A 32 14.76 6.01 12.75
N THR A 33 14.28 7.25 12.75
CA THR A 33 12.86 7.60 12.88
C THR A 33 12.20 7.89 11.53
N PHE A 34 12.93 7.67 10.44
CA PHE A 34 12.39 7.92 9.10
C PHE A 34 11.20 6.99 8.82
N PRO A 35 10.03 7.51 8.38
CA PRO A 35 8.78 6.77 8.40
C PRO A 35 8.62 5.80 7.23
N ILE A 36 9.52 4.82 7.13
CA ILE A 36 9.44 3.67 6.23
C ILE A 36 9.98 2.41 6.93
N ALA A 37 9.56 1.24 6.48
CA ALA A 37 10.23 0.00 6.82
C ALA A 37 11.46 -0.21 5.92
N GLN A 38 12.55 -0.74 6.48
CA GLN A 38 13.69 -1.23 5.71
C GLN A 38 13.30 -2.41 4.84
N ALA A 39 12.51 -3.33 5.41
CA ALA A 39 11.94 -4.48 4.73
C ALA A 39 10.58 -4.81 5.34
N VAL A 40 9.73 -5.47 4.57
CA VAL A 40 8.49 -6.09 5.05
C VAL A 40 8.52 -7.55 4.63
N GLN A 41 8.38 -8.43 5.61
CA GLN A 41 8.26 -9.87 5.42
C GLN A 41 6.79 -10.27 5.51
N VAL A 42 6.34 -11.09 4.58
CA VAL A 42 4.99 -11.66 4.57
C VAL A 42 5.13 -13.18 4.55
N THR A 43 4.51 -13.86 5.52
CA THR A 43 4.49 -15.33 5.60
C THR A 43 3.06 -15.82 5.85
N GLY A 44 2.87 -17.14 5.74
CA GLY A 44 1.55 -17.75 5.91
C GLY A 44 0.63 -17.57 4.70
N ASN A 45 -0.68 -17.70 4.93
CA ASN A 45 -1.69 -17.66 3.87
C ASN A 45 -2.19 -16.21 3.68
N ALA A 46 -1.59 -15.49 2.72
CA ALA A 46 -1.90 -14.09 2.41
C ALA A 46 -2.48 -13.93 1.01
N THR A 47 -3.51 -13.09 0.89
CA THR A 47 -3.95 -12.56 -0.40
C THR A 47 -3.20 -11.25 -0.66
N THR A 48 -2.54 -11.16 -1.82
CA THR A 48 -1.80 -9.98 -2.25
C THR A 48 -2.62 -9.16 -3.24
N TYR A 49 -2.65 -7.85 -3.01
CA TYR A 49 -3.34 -6.87 -3.86
C TYR A 49 -2.32 -5.91 -4.47
N TYR A 50 -2.28 -5.86 -5.79
CA TYR A 50 -1.47 -4.92 -6.56
C TYR A 50 -2.36 -3.76 -6.98
N VAL A 51 -2.13 -2.58 -6.43
CA VAL A 51 -2.86 -1.36 -6.79
C VAL A 51 -2.03 -0.59 -7.80
N SER A 52 -2.58 -0.41 -8.99
CA SER A 52 -1.95 0.34 -10.10
C SER A 52 -1.59 1.76 -9.69
N GLY A 53 -0.67 2.38 -10.42
CA GLY A 53 -0.28 3.78 -10.23
C GLY A 53 -1.50 4.70 -10.17
N GLN A 54 -1.61 5.45 -9.09
CA GLN A 54 -2.65 6.45 -8.89
C GLN A 54 -2.06 7.83 -9.09
N VAL A 55 -2.79 8.66 -9.82
CA VAL A 55 -2.46 10.05 -10.14
C VAL A 55 -3.42 11.00 -9.42
N PRO A 56 -3.06 12.27 -9.22
CA PRO A 56 -3.86 13.21 -8.44
C PRO A 56 -5.25 13.43 -9.04
N PRO A 57 -6.28 13.62 -8.20
CA PRO A 57 -7.57 14.10 -8.66
C PRO A 57 -7.47 15.59 -9.02
N VAL A 58 -8.37 16.07 -9.88
CA VAL A 58 -8.51 17.48 -10.18
C VAL A 58 -8.90 18.24 -8.90
N ALA A 59 -8.11 19.22 -8.51
CA ALA A 59 -8.33 20.09 -7.36
C ALA A 59 -8.99 21.43 -7.79
N ASN A 60 -8.64 21.94 -8.97
CA ASN A 60 -9.21 23.15 -9.54
C ASN A 60 -9.75 22.87 -10.95
N LYS A 61 -11.08 22.87 -11.10
CA LYS A 61 -11.77 22.55 -12.36
C LYS A 61 -11.69 23.69 -13.39
N ASP A 62 -11.37 24.89 -12.96
CA ASP A 62 -11.28 26.09 -13.83
C ASP A 62 -9.88 26.24 -14.41
N ALA A 63 -8.89 25.48 -13.93
CA ALA A 63 -7.52 25.50 -14.47
C ALA A 63 -7.36 24.55 -15.64
N ASP A 64 -6.37 24.84 -16.50
CA ASP A 64 -6.00 23.95 -17.60
C ASP A 64 -5.53 22.61 -17.07
N PRO A 65 -6.20 21.48 -17.44
CA PRO A 65 -5.87 20.15 -16.99
C PRO A 65 -4.49 19.66 -17.44
N ALA A 66 -3.81 20.35 -18.34
CA ALA A 66 -2.43 20.06 -18.73
C ALA A 66 -1.40 20.75 -17.82
N THR A 67 -1.83 21.43 -16.75
CA THR A 67 -0.94 22.17 -15.84
C THR A 67 -1.09 21.73 -14.40
N ALA A 68 -0.04 21.90 -13.60
CA ALA A 68 -0.09 21.58 -12.17
C ALA A 68 -1.14 22.42 -11.40
N SER A 69 -1.54 23.60 -11.91
CA SER A 69 -2.57 24.43 -11.30
C SER A 69 -3.94 23.75 -11.22
N ALA A 70 -4.21 22.75 -12.06
CA ALA A 70 -5.41 21.94 -11.98
C ALA A 70 -5.37 20.91 -10.82
N TYR A 71 -4.17 20.53 -10.34
CA TYR A 71 -3.98 19.45 -9.37
C TYR A 71 -3.33 19.89 -8.07
N GLY A 72 -2.78 21.10 -8.03
CA GLY A 72 -2.05 21.66 -6.90
C GLY A 72 -0.55 21.33 -6.93
N ASP A 73 0.12 21.70 -5.84
CA ASP A 73 1.54 21.42 -5.63
C ASP A 73 1.80 19.94 -5.28
N THR A 74 3.07 19.57 -5.15
CA THR A 74 3.49 18.20 -4.83
C THR A 74 2.83 17.67 -3.55
N LYS A 75 2.67 18.50 -2.50
CA LYS A 75 2.00 18.10 -1.26
C LYS A 75 0.52 17.81 -1.48
N THR A 76 -0.19 18.72 -2.14
CA THR A 76 -1.62 18.59 -2.47
C THR A 76 -1.87 17.35 -3.32
N GLN A 77 -1.04 17.14 -4.36
CA GLN A 77 -1.12 15.97 -5.21
C GLN A 77 -0.85 14.68 -4.42
N THR A 78 0.16 14.65 -3.55
CA THR A 78 0.47 13.49 -2.69
C THR A 78 -0.72 13.11 -1.80
N VAL A 79 -1.33 14.10 -1.13
CA VAL A 79 -2.52 13.88 -0.29
C VAL A 79 -3.69 13.36 -1.13
N GLY A 80 -3.93 13.95 -2.30
CA GLY A 80 -5.00 13.52 -3.21
C GLY A 80 -4.82 12.08 -3.69
N VAL A 81 -3.60 11.70 -4.09
CA VAL A 81 -3.25 10.33 -4.52
C VAL A 81 -3.43 9.34 -3.38
N LEU A 82 -2.91 9.65 -2.18
CA LEU A 82 -3.02 8.74 -1.03
C LEU A 82 -4.46 8.58 -0.54
N ASN A 83 -5.31 9.60 -0.65
CA ASN A 83 -6.75 9.48 -0.39
C ASN A 83 -7.44 8.56 -1.42
N LYS A 84 -7.06 8.62 -2.71
CA LYS A 84 -7.57 7.66 -3.72
C LYS A 84 -7.15 6.23 -3.40
N ILE A 85 -5.87 6.02 -3.07
CA ILE A 85 -5.36 4.69 -2.67
C ILE A 85 -6.12 4.18 -1.44
N LYS A 86 -6.32 5.04 -0.43
CA LYS A 86 -7.10 4.70 0.76
C LYS A 86 -8.51 4.25 0.40
N ALA A 87 -9.23 4.98 -0.44
CA ALA A 87 -10.58 4.63 -0.88
C ALA A 87 -10.62 3.30 -1.66
N ILE A 88 -9.62 3.03 -2.52
CA ILE A 88 -9.50 1.76 -3.24
C ILE A 88 -9.30 0.61 -2.26
N LEU A 89 -8.38 0.76 -1.29
CA LEU A 89 -8.10 -0.25 -0.29
C LEU A 89 -9.34 -0.53 0.57
N GLU A 90 -10.05 0.50 1.04
CA GLU A 90 -11.28 0.38 1.82
C GLU A 90 -12.38 -0.35 1.03
N GLY A 91 -12.54 -0.06 -0.26
CA GLY A 91 -13.46 -0.75 -1.16
C GLY A 91 -13.15 -2.24 -1.34
N LEU A 92 -11.89 -2.65 -1.14
CA LEU A 92 -11.43 -4.03 -1.16
C LEU A 92 -11.41 -4.68 0.25
N GLY A 93 -11.86 -3.94 1.27
CA GLY A 93 -11.87 -4.39 2.66
C GLY A 93 -10.48 -4.39 3.32
N LEU A 94 -9.55 -3.56 2.82
CA LEU A 94 -8.22 -3.31 3.38
C LEU A 94 -8.16 -1.89 3.97
N SER A 95 -6.99 -1.57 4.53
CA SER A 95 -6.66 -0.26 5.08
C SER A 95 -5.26 0.18 4.62
N MET A 96 -4.87 1.42 4.91
CA MET A 96 -3.49 1.89 4.69
C MET A 96 -2.46 1.07 5.51
N GLY A 97 -2.88 0.48 6.63
CA GLY A 97 -2.05 -0.41 7.45
C GLY A 97 -1.70 -1.74 6.81
N ASP A 98 -2.43 -2.16 5.77
CA ASP A 98 -2.20 -3.39 5.02
C ASP A 98 -1.19 -3.21 3.88
N VAL A 99 -0.76 -1.96 3.60
CA VAL A 99 0.27 -1.66 2.59
C VAL A 99 1.63 -2.17 3.06
N VAL A 100 2.26 -3.01 2.24
CA VAL A 100 3.58 -3.61 2.52
C VAL A 100 4.68 -3.03 1.64
N LYS A 101 4.34 -2.57 0.44
CA LYS A 101 5.27 -1.94 -0.50
C LYS A 101 4.63 -0.71 -1.13
N MET A 102 5.44 0.33 -1.35
CA MET A 102 5.05 1.54 -2.07
C MET A 102 6.15 1.94 -3.04
N GLN A 103 5.79 2.28 -4.27
CA GLN A 103 6.64 2.91 -5.26
C GLN A 103 6.07 4.30 -5.54
N VAL A 104 6.92 5.30 -5.49
CA VAL A 104 6.56 6.70 -5.71
C VAL A 104 7.38 7.25 -6.86
N PHE A 105 6.69 7.88 -7.80
CA PHE A 105 7.27 8.60 -8.93
C PHE A 105 7.00 10.09 -8.72
N LEU A 106 8.08 10.88 -8.63
CA LEU A 106 8.01 12.34 -8.54
C LEU A 106 8.59 12.95 -9.81
N VAL A 107 7.88 13.88 -10.40
CA VAL A 107 8.44 14.60 -11.57
C VAL A 107 9.68 15.37 -11.15
N HIS A 108 10.74 15.22 -11.96
CA HIS A 108 12.01 15.93 -11.82
C HIS A 108 12.48 16.41 -13.20
N SER A 109 12.22 17.67 -13.47
CA SER A 109 12.63 18.33 -14.70
C SER A 109 13.21 19.73 -14.41
N ALA A 110 13.76 20.39 -15.40
CA ALA A 110 14.23 21.77 -15.26
C ALA A 110 13.10 22.75 -14.88
N ALA A 111 11.87 22.50 -15.37
CA ALA A 111 10.69 23.32 -15.09
C ALA A 111 10.00 22.96 -13.76
N ALA A 112 10.16 21.73 -13.29
CA ALA A 112 9.56 21.20 -12.04
C ALA A 112 10.60 20.35 -11.30
N PRO A 113 11.51 20.94 -10.50
CA PRO A 113 12.43 20.19 -9.66
C PRO A 113 11.68 19.30 -8.68
N MET A 114 12.22 18.09 -8.42
CA MET A 114 11.62 17.16 -7.47
C MET A 114 11.51 17.77 -6.06
N ASP A 115 10.30 17.94 -5.57
CA ASP A 115 10.03 18.42 -4.21
C ASP A 115 9.76 17.24 -3.25
N PHE A 116 10.84 16.57 -2.83
CA PHE A 116 10.75 15.46 -1.88
C PHE A 116 10.24 15.92 -0.50
N LYS A 117 10.50 17.17 -0.10
CA LYS A 117 10.02 17.71 1.18
C LYS A 117 8.50 17.83 1.18
N ALA A 118 7.92 18.44 0.14
CA ALA A 118 6.47 18.57 0.01
C ALA A 118 5.79 17.19 -0.10
N PHE A 119 6.41 16.23 -0.82
CA PHE A 119 5.95 14.85 -0.81
C PHE A 119 5.91 14.27 0.62
N MET A 120 6.97 14.41 1.40
CA MET A 120 7.02 13.91 2.79
C MET A 120 5.97 14.56 3.69
N GLU A 121 5.69 15.84 3.52
CA GLU A 121 4.63 16.54 4.26
C GLU A 121 3.22 16.00 3.95
N GLY A 122 2.98 15.52 2.74
CA GLY A 122 1.76 14.81 2.36
C GLY A 122 1.74 13.37 2.88
N TYR A 123 2.85 12.63 2.69
CA TYR A 123 2.99 11.22 3.05
C TYR A 123 2.80 10.97 4.55
N THR A 124 3.39 11.79 5.41
CA THR A 124 3.34 11.62 6.87
C THR A 124 1.96 11.84 7.49
N GLN A 125 0.97 12.32 6.72
CA GLN A 125 -0.43 12.36 7.14
C GLN A 125 -1.07 10.97 7.11
N PHE A 126 -0.49 10.01 6.37
CA PHE A 126 -1.03 8.67 6.18
C PHE A 126 -0.16 7.57 6.80
N PHE A 127 1.14 7.80 6.96
CA PHE A 127 2.11 6.83 7.46
C PHE A 127 3.02 7.43 8.53
N GLY A 128 3.20 6.70 9.60
CA GLY A 128 3.83 7.18 10.82
C GLY A 128 2.78 7.73 11.80
N GLY A 129 3.18 8.23 12.94
CA GLY A 129 2.26 8.77 13.95
C GLY A 129 1.19 7.74 14.37
N SER A 130 -0.07 8.02 14.05
CA SER A 130 -1.22 7.17 14.38
C SER A 130 -1.32 5.89 13.52
N GLN A 131 -0.63 5.81 12.38
CA GLN A 131 -0.56 4.62 11.53
C GLN A 131 0.89 4.09 11.49
N PRO A 132 1.26 3.16 12.41
CA PRO A 132 2.63 2.70 12.59
C PRO A 132 3.07 1.61 11.60
N ASN A 133 2.15 1.02 10.84
CA ASN A 133 2.44 -0.05 9.89
C ASN A 133 3.06 0.50 8.61
N LEU A 134 4.36 0.76 8.65
CA LEU A 134 5.10 1.40 7.57
C LEU A 134 5.39 0.42 6.42
N PRO A 135 5.23 0.84 5.15
CA PRO A 135 5.63 0.05 3.99
C PRO A 135 7.15 0.13 3.74
N ALA A 136 7.71 -0.88 3.09
CA ALA A 136 8.96 -0.72 2.37
C ALA A 136 8.71 0.20 1.17
N ARG A 137 9.45 1.34 1.05
CA ARG A 137 9.18 2.38 0.06
C ARG A 137 10.41 2.77 -0.74
N SER A 138 10.21 3.02 -2.04
CA SER A 138 11.17 3.72 -2.88
C SER A 138 10.53 4.98 -3.47
N VAL A 139 11.32 6.05 -3.63
CA VAL A 139 10.92 7.28 -4.30
C VAL A 139 11.94 7.55 -5.38
N VAL A 140 11.50 7.76 -6.61
CA VAL A 140 12.34 8.02 -7.76
C VAL A 140 11.88 9.26 -8.50
N GLY A 141 12.84 10.04 -9.01
CA GLY A 141 12.57 11.13 -9.93
C GLY A 141 12.34 10.60 -11.34
N VAL A 142 11.29 11.07 -12.00
CA VAL A 142 10.97 10.77 -13.40
C VAL A 142 10.89 12.06 -14.22
N ALA A 143 11.21 12.00 -15.50
CA ALA A 143 11.21 13.18 -16.37
C ALA A 143 9.79 13.74 -16.58
N ALA A 144 8.79 12.85 -16.67
CA ALA A 144 7.39 13.21 -16.86
C ALA A 144 6.48 12.05 -16.41
N LEU A 145 5.22 12.37 -16.16
CA LEU A 145 4.10 11.44 -16.01
C LEU A 145 3.16 11.56 -17.21
N ALA A 146 2.09 10.75 -17.22
CA ALA A 146 1.15 10.67 -18.35
C ALA A 146 0.45 12.00 -18.68
N ASN A 147 0.29 12.89 -17.71
CA ASN A 147 -0.22 14.24 -17.91
C ASN A 147 0.83 15.26 -17.42
N PRO A 148 1.12 16.34 -18.17
CA PRO A 148 2.10 17.36 -17.76
C PRO A 148 1.77 18.07 -16.43
N GLY A 149 0.49 18.09 -16.02
CA GLY A 149 0.05 18.64 -14.74
C GLY A 149 0.31 17.71 -13.54
N PHE A 150 0.68 16.45 -13.76
CA PHE A 150 0.98 15.50 -12.68
C PHE A 150 2.41 15.66 -12.19
N LEU A 151 2.58 15.79 -10.89
CA LEU A 151 3.87 15.85 -10.21
C LEU A 151 4.15 14.56 -9.42
N VAL A 152 3.08 13.78 -9.11
CA VAL A 152 3.14 12.60 -8.24
C VAL A 152 2.31 11.47 -8.83
N GLU A 153 2.90 10.27 -8.88
CA GLU A 153 2.18 9.01 -9.08
C GLU A 153 2.65 8.01 -8.02
N ILE A 154 1.73 7.22 -7.46
CA ILE A 154 2.03 6.23 -6.42
C ILE A 154 1.33 4.93 -6.74
N GLU A 155 2.07 3.81 -6.68
CA GLU A 155 1.54 2.46 -6.68
C GLU A 155 1.84 1.76 -5.36
N VAL A 156 0.98 0.82 -4.96
CA VAL A 156 1.17 0.08 -3.72
C VAL A 156 0.88 -1.41 -3.88
N VAL A 157 1.53 -2.20 -3.04
CA VAL A 157 1.16 -3.60 -2.78
C VAL A 157 0.64 -3.69 -1.36
N ALA A 158 -0.54 -4.28 -1.18
CA ALA A 158 -1.14 -4.54 0.11
C ALA A 158 -1.40 -6.03 0.30
N VAL A 159 -1.44 -6.50 1.55
CA VAL A 159 -1.69 -7.90 1.88
C VAL A 159 -2.71 -8.02 2.99
N LYS A 160 -3.48 -9.10 2.95
CA LYS A 160 -4.45 -9.48 3.98
C LYS A 160 -4.49 -10.99 4.14
N ASP A 161 -4.96 -11.47 5.30
CA ASP A 161 -5.26 -12.90 5.49
C ASP A 161 -6.11 -13.42 4.32
N ALA A 162 -5.73 -14.54 3.73
CA ALA A 162 -6.61 -15.23 2.79
C ALA A 162 -7.85 -15.74 3.57
N LYS A 163 -9.00 -15.58 2.96
CA LYS A 163 -10.27 -16.10 3.50
C LYS A 163 -10.38 -17.59 3.28
#